data_e62c19434508d6927dd57c7086375aae
#
_entry.id   e62c19434508d6927dd57c7086375aae
#
_cell.length_a   1.000
_cell.length_b   1.000
_cell.length_c   1.000
_cell.angle_alpha   90.00
_cell.angle_beta   90.00
_cell.angle_gamma   90.00
#
_symmetry.space_group_name_H-M   'P 1'
#
loop_
_entity.id
_entity.type
_entity.pdbx_description
1 polymer ?
#
loop_
_entity_poly.entity_id
_entity_poly.type
_entity_poly.pdbx_seq_one_letter_code
_entity_poly.pdbx_strand_id
1 'polypeptide(L)'
;MLLIRDTEVEGYHGLDVFCDGGKIRDIGKNLVRPNAETFEADGGALLPGLHDHHAHLFALAAVRRSVRCGPPEVVDDEMLTSVLRNAGDSADSWIRGIGYHESVAGMLDRYTLDAMVSDRPIRIQHRSGKMWFMNSIALQAVGMNESNGQLFRKDEWIRERLGQVVDHSADVAAASRLLASYGITGITDATASNDANVERTWSDIDIRQRVRLMGNEDLGHGALKIMLDDYALPEIDEFQ
;
A
#
# COMPACT_ATOMS: atom_id res chain seq x y z
N MET A 1 -4.18 2.56 31.22
CA MET A 1 -5.41 3.33 31.53
C MET A 1 -5.32 4.68 30.84
N LEU A 2 -6.38 5.12 30.16
CA LEU A 2 -6.46 6.40 29.46
C LEU A 2 -7.75 7.12 29.87
N LEU A 3 -7.66 8.40 30.20
CA LEU A 3 -8.80 9.29 30.45
C LEU A 3 -8.84 10.37 29.37
N ILE A 4 -9.82 10.34 28.49
CA ILE A 4 -10.07 11.38 27.49
C ILE A 4 -11.02 12.39 28.12
N ARG A 5 -10.65 13.67 28.16
CA ARG A 5 -11.40 14.74 28.79
C ARG A 5 -12.02 15.67 27.77
N ASP A 6 -13.14 16.26 28.16
CA ASP A 6 -13.86 17.28 27.41
C ASP A 6 -14.08 16.89 25.96
N THR A 7 -14.71 15.73 25.76
CA THR A 7 -15.04 15.22 24.44
C THR A 7 -16.54 15.27 24.15
N GLU A 8 -16.90 15.29 22.87
CA GLU A 8 -18.26 15.03 22.41
C GLU A 8 -18.41 13.54 22.12
N VAL A 9 -19.44 12.90 22.66
CA VAL A 9 -19.80 11.50 22.38
C VAL A 9 -21.27 11.46 21.94
N GLU A 10 -21.53 11.01 20.73
CA GLU A 10 -22.88 10.88 20.15
C GLU A 10 -23.76 12.16 20.30
N GLY A 11 -23.14 13.34 20.09
CA GLY A 11 -23.80 14.64 20.21
C GLY A 11 -23.88 15.22 21.64
N TYR A 12 -23.40 14.51 22.66
CA TYR A 12 -23.30 14.99 24.03
C TYR A 12 -21.93 15.58 24.32
N HIS A 13 -21.86 16.86 24.61
CA HIS A 13 -20.62 17.60 24.85
C HIS A 13 -20.14 17.61 26.31
N GLY A 14 -18.86 17.83 26.50
CA GLY A 14 -18.23 17.99 27.81
C GLY A 14 -18.20 16.70 28.60
N LEU A 15 -18.08 15.56 27.93
CA LEU A 15 -17.95 14.25 28.54
C LEU A 15 -16.48 13.83 28.67
N ASP A 16 -16.18 13.10 29.72
CA ASP A 16 -14.93 12.38 29.88
C ASP A 16 -15.17 10.90 29.57
N VAL A 17 -14.19 10.25 28.93
CA VAL A 17 -14.24 8.82 28.60
C VAL A 17 -13.04 8.14 29.23
N PHE A 18 -13.30 7.14 30.08
CA PHE A 18 -12.26 6.34 30.71
C PHE A 18 -12.11 4.99 30.01
N CYS A 19 -10.88 4.70 29.57
CA CYS A 19 -10.51 3.43 28.93
C CYS A 19 -9.52 2.66 29.79
N ASP A 20 -9.77 1.36 29.95
CA ASP A 20 -8.87 0.43 30.62
C ASP A 20 -8.92 -0.96 29.97
N GLY A 21 -7.75 -1.59 29.79
CA GLY A 21 -7.65 -2.92 29.16
C GLY A 21 -8.25 -2.95 27.74
N GLY A 22 -8.08 -1.85 26.95
CA GLY A 22 -8.58 -1.75 25.59
C GLY A 22 -10.10 -1.62 25.46
N LYS A 23 -10.80 -1.26 26.56
CA LYS A 23 -12.27 -1.09 26.57
C LYS A 23 -12.65 0.23 27.23
N ILE A 24 -13.71 0.85 26.73
CA ILE A 24 -14.40 1.94 27.43
C ILE A 24 -15.02 1.36 28.71
N ARG A 25 -14.69 1.93 29.85
CA ARG A 25 -15.16 1.51 31.17
C ARG A 25 -16.19 2.46 31.76
N ASP A 26 -16.05 3.74 31.42
CA ASP A 26 -16.91 4.78 32.00
C ASP A 26 -17.02 5.95 31.03
N ILE A 27 -18.21 6.58 30.96
CA ILE A 27 -18.47 7.81 30.22
C ILE A 27 -19.29 8.72 31.15
N GLY A 28 -18.80 9.92 31.42
CA GLY A 28 -19.50 10.85 32.31
C GLY A 28 -18.79 12.19 32.37
N LYS A 29 -19.29 13.08 33.24
CA LYS A 29 -18.69 14.39 33.46
C LYS A 29 -17.74 14.35 34.67
N ASN A 30 -16.62 15.04 34.56
CA ASN A 30 -15.66 15.24 35.66
C ASN A 30 -15.15 13.92 36.29
N LEU A 31 -14.84 12.93 35.45
CA LEU A 31 -14.31 11.64 35.91
C LEU A 31 -12.94 11.85 36.56
N VAL A 32 -12.72 11.24 37.71
CA VAL A 32 -11.44 11.26 38.43
C VAL A 32 -10.77 9.90 38.35
N ARG A 33 -9.61 9.83 37.69
CA ARG A 33 -8.80 8.59 37.52
C ARG A 33 -7.31 8.92 37.72
N PRO A 34 -6.84 8.98 38.98
CA PRO A 34 -5.52 9.55 39.32
C PRO A 34 -4.32 8.90 38.64
N ASN A 35 -4.45 7.64 38.25
CA ASN A 35 -3.34 6.87 37.64
C ASN A 35 -3.53 6.67 36.12
N ALA A 36 -4.49 7.32 35.49
CA ALA A 36 -4.70 7.26 34.06
C ALA A 36 -3.87 8.37 33.36
N GLU A 37 -3.31 8.01 32.23
CA GLU A 37 -2.82 9.00 31.27
C GLU A 37 -4.00 9.85 30.81
N THR A 38 -3.84 11.16 30.76
CA THR A 38 -4.91 12.08 30.40
C THR A 38 -4.68 12.68 29.03
N PHE A 39 -5.72 12.65 28.19
CA PHE A 39 -5.76 13.32 26.89
C PHE A 39 -6.90 14.35 26.90
N GLU A 40 -6.56 15.61 26.63
CA GLU A 40 -7.52 16.70 26.52
C GLU A 40 -8.04 16.75 25.07
N ALA A 41 -9.32 16.54 24.87
CA ALA A 41 -9.95 16.56 23.55
C ALA A 41 -10.44 17.95 23.13
N ASP A 42 -10.43 18.93 24.05
CA ASP A 42 -10.78 20.33 23.80
C ASP A 42 -12.13 20.49 23.06
N GLY A 43 -13.13 19.72 23.44
CA GLY A 43 -14.45 19.67 22.80
C GLY A 43 -14.51 18.83 21.52
N GLY A 44 -13.43 18.15 21.16
CA GLY A 44 -13.37 17.28 19.97
C GLY A 44 -14.30 16.07 20.07
N ALA A 45 -14.82 15.61 18.92
CA ALA A 45 -15.71 14.45 18.88
C ALA A 45 -14.94 13.13 18.97
N LEU A 46 -15.39 12.24 19.86
CA LEU A 46 -14.91 10.87 19.92
C LEU A 46 -15.76 10.01 18.98
N LEU A 47 -15.13 9.54 17.91
CA LEU A 47 -15.79 8.73 16.89
C LEU A 47 -15.32 7.28 16.94
N PRO A 48 -16.12 6.31 16.49
CA PRO A 48 -15.63 4.98 16.18
C PRO A 48 -14.49 5.05 15.15
N GLY A 49 -13.46 4.23 15.35
CA GLY A 49 -12.37 4.15 14.38
C GLY A 49 -12.87 3.71 13.01
N LEU A 50 -12.31 4.32 11.96
CA LEU A 50 -12.67 4.01 10.58
C LEU A 50 -12.17 2.64 10.16
N HIS A 51 -12.89 2.00 9.24
CA HIS A 51 -12.46 0.76 8.59
C HIS A 51 -12.35 0.99 7.07
N ASP A 52 -11.16 0.79 6.53
CA ASP A 52 -10.97 0.75 5.08
C ASP A 52 -11.32 -0.66 4.56
N HIS A 53 -12.41 -0.74 3.81
CA HIS A 53 -12.94 -2.01 3.31
C HIS A 53 -12.24 -2.53 2.05
N HIS A 54 -11.30 -1.78 1.47
CA HIS A 54 -10.60 -2.18 0.25
C HIS A 54 -9.19 -1.57 0.19
N ALA A 55 -8.29 -2.11 0.99
CA ALA A 55 -6.89 -1.70 0.98
C ALA A 55 -6.00 -2.73 0.29
N HIS A 56 -4.81 -2.29 -0.12
CA HIS A 56 -3.70 -3.13 -0.56
C HIS A 56 -2.45 -2.66 0.19
N LEU A 57 -2.26 -3.13 1.43
CA LEU A 57 -1.29 -2.52 2.34
C LEU A 57 0.16 -2.65 1.86
N PHE A 58 0.54 -3.79 1.28
CA PHE A 58 1.86 -3.96 0.68
C PHE A 58 2.08 -3.05 -0.54
N ALA A 59 1.04 -2.85 -1.36
CA ALA A 59 1.12 -1.91 -2.47
C ALA A 59 1.26 -0.46 -1.97
N LEU A 60 0.51 -0.08 -0.94
CA LEU A 60 0.62 1.23 -0.30
C LEU A 60 2.02 1.45 0.29
N ALA A 61 2.59 0.44 0.96
CA ALA A 61 3.96 0.49 1.47
C ALA A 61 4.98 0.69 0.33
N ALA A 62 4.84 -0.07 -0.77
CA ALA A 62 5.71 0.04 -1.92
C ALA A 62 5.63 1.41 -2.63
N VAL A 63 4.47 2.06 -2.62
CA VAL A 63 4.30 3.43 -3.16
C VAL A 63 5.21 4.43 -2.44
N ARG A 64 5.44 4.27 -1.15
CA ARG A 64 6.27 5.19 -0.35
C ARG A 64 7.73 5.24 -0.80
N ARG A 65 8.25 4.15 -1.37
CA ARG A 65 9.60 4.07 -1.97
C ARG A 65 9.61 4.30 -3.47
N SER A 66 8.45 4.57 -4.06
CA SER A 66 8.35 4.73 -5.50
C SER A 66 8.44 6.17 -5.92
N VAL A 67 9.02 6.39 -7.09
CA VAL A 67 9.09 7.70 -7.72
C VAL A 67 7.81 7.95 -8.50
N ARG A 68 7.21 9.13 -8.34
CA ARG A 68 6.10 9.55 -9.19
C ARG A 68 6.61 9.83 -10.61
N CYS A 69 6.04 9.15 -11.59
CA CYS A 69 6.47 9.22 -12.99
C CYS A 69 5.39 9.75 -13.93
N GLY A 70 4.32 10.33 -13.42
CA GLY A 70 3.21 10.84 -14.22
C GLY A 70 2.54 12.05 -13.61
N PRO A 71 1.56 12.62 -14.33
CA PRO A 71 0.83 13.80 -13.88
C PRO A 71 0.11 13.57 -12.53
N PRO A 72 0.00 14.62 -11.71
CA PRO A 72 0.40 16.02 -12.01
C PRO A 72 1.87 16.32 -11.74
N GLU A 73 2.63 15.46 -11.08
CA GLU A 73 4.00 15.74 -10.62
C GLU A 73 5.03 15.72 -11.75
N VAL A 74 4.82 14.88 -12.76
CA VAL A 74 5.72 14.71 -13.92
C VAL A 74 4.89 14.81 -15.19
N VAL A 75 5.16 15.79 -16.04
CA VAL A 75 4.34 16.11 -17.21
C VAL A 75 5.08 15.99 -18.54
N ASP A 76 6.41 15.85 -18.53
CA ASP A 76 7.26 15.71 -19.72
C ASP A 76 8.45 14.76 -19.48
N ASP A 77 9.21 14.49 -20.54
CA ASP A 77 10.35 13.56 -20.53
C ASP A 77 11.59 14.12 -19.78
N GLU A 78 11.77 15.43 -19.76
CA GLU A 78 12.86 16.08 -19.01
C GLU A 78 12.61 15.92 -17.50
N MET A 79 11.39 16.16 -17.04
CA MET A 79 10.99 15.93 -15.65
C MET A 79 11.09 14.46 -15.28
N LEU A 80 10.64 13.55 -16.17
CA LEU A 80 10.75 12.10 -15.94
C LEU A 80 12.23 11.70 -15.77
N THR A 81 13.10 12.15 -16.66
CA THR A 81 14.53 11.89 -16.58
C THR A 81 15.13 12.41 -15.27
N SER A 82 14.73 13.63 -14.86
CA SER A 82 15.21 14.25 -13.64
C SER A 82 14.80 13.45 -12.39
N VAL A 83 13.54 13.07 -12.26
CA VAL A 83 13.06 12.31 -11.10
C VAL A 83 13.68 10.91 -11.03
N LEU A 84 13.90 10.25 -12.18
CA LEU A 84 14.56 8.94 -12.24
C LEU A 84 16.04 9.03 -11.82
N ARG A 85 16.78 10.03 -12.29
CA ARG A 85 18.19 10.22 -11.91
C ARG A 85 18.38 10.55 -10.43
N ASN A 86 17.43 11.28 -9.86
CA ASN A 86 17.46 11.65 -8.45
C ASN A 86 16.81 10.60 -7.53
N ALA A 87 16.33 9.49 -8.08
CA ALA A 87 15.68 8.44 -7.32
C ALA A 87 16.69 7.59 -6.54
N GLY A 88 16.44 7.42 -5.23
CA GLY A 88 17.18 6.50 -4.37
C GLY A 88 18.59 6.94 -4.01
N ASP A 89 19.12 6.36 -2.91
CA ASP A 89 20.37 6.77 -2.29
C ASP A 89 21.58 5.90 -2.65
N SER A 90 21.40 4.85 -3.47
CA SER A 90 22.50 3.94 -3.86
C SER A 90 22.41 3.50 -5.32
N ALA A 91 23.57 3.39 -5.97
CA ALA A 91 23.71 2.94 -7.37
C ALA A 91 23.22 1.49 -7.59
N ASP A 92 23.19 0.67 -6.54
CA ASP A 92 22.80 -0.74 -6.62
C ASP A 92 21.28 -0.97 -6.40
N SER A 93 20.52 0.07 -6.13
CA SER A 93 19.08 -0.04 -5.81
C SER A 93 18.19 0.07 -7.04
N TRP A 94 17.17 -0.77 -7.11
CA TRP A 94 16.11 -0.67 -8.11
C TRP A 94 15.37 0.66 -8.01
N ILE A 95 15.18 1.32 -9.16
CA ILE A 95 14.27 2.44 -9.28
C ILE A 95 12.87 1.88 -9.58
N ARG A 96 11.91 2.11 -8.68
CA ARG A 96 10.52 1.79 -8.89
C ARG A 96 9.72 3.06 -9.17
N GLY A 97 9.28 3.23 -10.42
CA GLY A 97 8.36 4.31 -10.81
C GLY A 97 6.91 3.85 -10.77
N ILE A 98 6.00 4.79 -10.49
CA ILE A 98 4.56 4.58 -10.50
C ILE A 98 3.82 5.74 -11.16
N GLY A 99 2.58 5.46 -11.58
CA GLY A 99 1.67 6.49 -12.06
C GLY A 99 1.99 7.02 -13.46
N TYR A 100 2.85 6.32 -14.21
CA TYR A 100 3.22 6.75 -15.55
C TYR A 100 2.01 6.82 -16.48
N HIS A 101 2.03 7.80 -17.35
CA HIS A 101 1.08 7.96 -18.46
C HIS A 101 1.83 8.38 -19.72
N GLU A 102 1.38 7.88 -20.87
CA GLU A 102 2.01 8.13 -22.18
C GLU A 102 2.02 9.61 -22.60
N SER A 103 1.24 10.47 -21.97
CA SER A 103 1.32 11.92 -22.19
C SER A 103 2.63 12.55 -21.73
N VAL A 104 3.43 11.85 -20.91
CA VAL A 104 4.71 12.34 -20.40
C VAL A 104 5.82 12.21 -21.45
N ALA A 105 6.01 10.98 -21.97
CA ALA A 105 7.08 10.68 -22.93
C ALA A 105 6.68 9.59 -23.95
N GLY A 106 5.39 9.45 -24.26
CA GLY A 106 4.91 8.40 -25.17
C GLY A 106 4.93 7.00 -24.56
N MET A 107 4.96 5.98 -25.40
CA MET A 107 5.14 4.60 -24.95
C MET A 107 6.62 4.33 -24.68
N LEU A 108 6.95 4.20 -23.40
CA LEU A 108 8.34 3.90 -23.02
C LEU A 108 8.76 2.52 -23.51
N ASP A 109 10.04 2.40 -23.81
CA ASP A 109 10.72 1.15 -24.08
C ASP A 109 12.07 1.09 -23.34
N ARG A 110 12.77 -0.05 -23.47
CA ARG A 110 14.06 -0.23 -22.80
C ARG A 110 15.10 0.82 -23.22
N TYR A 111 15.11 1.22 -24.47
CA TYR A 111 16.11 2.14 -25.02
C TYR A 111 15.88 3.57 -24.55
N THR A 112 14.63 3.99 -24.49
CA THR A 112 14.23 5.27 -23.91
C THR A 112 14.64 5.36 -22.43
N LEU A 113 14.38 4.29 -21.67
CA LEU A 113 14.77 4.25 -20.26
C LEU A 113 16.30 4.15 -20.06
N ASP A 114 17.01 3.42 -20.91
CA ASP A 114 18.49 3.36 -20.90
C ASP A 114 19.12 4.73 -21.18
N ALA A 115 18.50 5.54 -22.06
CA ALA A 115 18.97 6.89 -22.33
C ALA A 115 18.76 7.86 -21.16
N MET A 116 17.71 7.63 -20.35
CA MET A 116 17.45 8.41 -19.15
C MET A 116 18.38 8.02 -17.99
N VAL A 117 18.49 6.71 -17.70
CA VAL A 117 19.34 6.14 -16.63
C VAL A 117 19.84 4.78 -17.08
N SER A 118 21.18 4.65 -17.24
CA SER A 118 21.83 3.46 -17.78
C SER A 118 22.62 2.64 -16.76
N ASP A 119 22.70 3.08 -15.51
CA ASP A 119 23.55 2.51 -14.46
C ASP A 119 22.79 1.74 -13.38
N ARG A 120 21.46 1.77 -13.40
CA ARG A 120 20.61 1.11 -12.41
C ARG A 120 19.39 0.43 -13.05
N PRO A 121 18.88 -0.64 -12.47
CA PRO A 121 17.65 -1.27 -12.93
C PRO A 121 16.44 -0.39 -12.66
N ILE A 122 15.62 -0.16 -13.69
CA ILE A 122 14.40 0.64 -13.63
C ILE A 122 13.19 -0.25 -13.95
N ARG A 123 12.14 -0.11 -13.16
CA ARG A 123 10.79 -0.57 -13.48
C ARG A 123 9.78 0.52 -13.21
N ILE A 124 8.96 0.86 -14.18
CA ILE A 124 7.93 1.88 -14.07
C ILE A 124 6.57 1.25 -14.33
N GLN A 125 5.64 1.43 -13.39
CA GLN A 125 4.26 0.97 -13.55
C GLN A 125 3.41 2.07 -14.19
N HIS A 126 2.73 1.73 -15.26
CA HIS A 126 1.71 2.58 -15.85
C HIS A 126 0.55 2.79 -14.88
N ARG A 127 -0.12 3.95 -14.94
CA ARG A 127 -1.23 4.29 -14.03
C ARG A 127 -2.41 3.32 -14.08
N SER A 128 -2.58 2.57 -15.20
CA SER A 128 -3.61 1.53 -15.30
C SER A 128 -3.35 0.31 -14.40
N GLY A 129 -2.14 0.20 -13.83
CA GLY A 129 -1.70 -0.96 -13.06
C GLY A 129 -1.37 -2.20 -13.90
N LYS A 130 -1.65 -2.22 -15.21
CA LYS A 130 -1.56 -3.40 -16.08
C LYS A 130 -0.29 -3.47 -16.93
N MET A 131 0.49 -2.40 -17.02
CA MET A 131 1.68 -2.29 -17.86
C MET A 131 2.89 -1.89 -17.01
N TRP A 132 4.00 -2.56 -17.26
CA TRP A 132 5.31 -2.21 -16.72
C TRP A 132 6.27 -1.87 -17.85
N PHE A 133 7.15 -0.92 -17.58
CA PHE A 133 8.26 -0.55 -18.44
C PHE A 133 9.57 -0.84 -17.71
N MET A 134 10.52 -1.50 -18.38
CA MET A 134 11.80 -1.88 -17.80
C MET A 134 12.95 -1.51 -18.72
N ASN A 135 14.05 -1.01 -18.15
CA ASN A 135 15.29 -0.78 -18.87
C ASN A 135 16.09 -2.08 -19.08
N SER A 136 17.20 -2.00 -19.82
CA SER A 136 18.01 -3.18 -20.17
C SER A 136 18.56 -3.90 -18.94
N ILE A 137 19.03 -3.18 -17.92
CA ILE A 137 19.55 -3.78 -16.68
C ILE A 137 18.44 -4.52 -15.93
N ALA A 138 17.25 -3.93 -15.83
CA ALA A 138 16.11 -4.56 -15.19
C ALA A 138 15.66 -5.83 -15.93
N LEU A 139 15.59 -5.79 -17.26
CA LEU A 139 15.27 -6.95 -18.09
C LEU A 139 16.29 -8.09 -17.94
N GLN A 140 17.58 -7.76 -17.89
CA GLN A 140 18.64 -8.73 -17.64
C GLN A 140 18.45 -9.38 -16.25
N ALA A 141 18.16 -8.60 -15.24
CA ALA A 141 17.98 -9.10 -13.88
C ALA A 141 16.80 -10.07 -13.73
N VAL A 142 15.74 -9.90 -14.55
CA VAL A 142 14.58 -10.80 -14.54
C VAL A 142 14.64 -11.89 -15.64
N GLY A 143 15.70 -11.95 -16.42
CA GLY A 143 15.91 -12.98 -17.46
C GLY A 143 15.07 -12.77 -18.73
N MET A 144 14.75 -11.52 -19.10
CA MET A 144 13.98 -11.15 -20.32
C MET A 144 14.78 -10.31 -21.32
N ASN A 145 15.97 -10.75 -21.66
CA ASN A 145 16.92 -9.98 -22.49
C ASN A 145 16.37 -9.58 -23.87
N GLU A 146 15.50 -10.39 -24.46
CA GLU A 146 14.91 -10.15 -25.78
C GLU A 146 13.70 -9.22 -25.79
N SER A 147 13.19 -8.81 -24.60
CA SER A 147 12.04 -7.92 -24.48
C SER A 147 12.40 -6.49 -24.88
N ASN A 148 11.46 -5.79 -25.50
CA ASN A 148 11.56 -4.34 -25.74
C ASN A 148 11.35 -3.50 -24.45
N GLY A 149 11.09 -4.12 -23.32
CA GLY A 149 10.87 -3.45 -22.03
C GLY A 149 9.41 -3.20 -21.67
N GLN A 150 8.47 -3.54 -22.54
CA GLN A 150 7.03 -3.39 -22.30
C GLN A 150 6.45 -4.72 -21.84
N LEU A 151 5.96 -4.79 -20.61
CA LEU A 151 5.47 -6.01 -19.96
C LEU A 151 4.00 -5.81 -19.56
N PHE A 152 3.09 -6.37 -20.34
CA PHE A 152 1.65 -6.27 -20.09
C PHE A 152 1.16 -7.44 -19.23
N ARG A 153 0.43 -7.14 -18.13
CA ARG A 153 -0.15 -8.13 -17.19
C ARG A 153 0.87 -9.14 -16.66
N LYS A 154 2.08 -8.67 -16.35
CA LYS A 154 3.18 -9.50 -15.82
C LYS A 154 3.49 -9.25 -14.35
N ASP A 155 2.55 -8.67 -13.59
CA ASP A 155 2.78 -8.27 -12.19
C ASP A 155 3.23 -9.45 -11.31
N GLU A 156 2.55 -10.57 -11.37
CA GLU A 156 2.86 -11.78 -10.61
C GLU A 156 4.21 -12.35 -11.03
N TRP A 157 4.41 -12.52 -12.33
CA TRP A 157 5.67 -13.00 -12.90
C TRP A 157 6.87 -12.12 -12.50
N ILE A 158 6.70 -10.78 -12.52
CA ILE A 158 7.74 -9.83 -12.10
C ILE A 158 8.01 -10.01 -10.60
N ARG A 159 6.97 -10.16 -9.78
CA ARG A 159 7.09 -10.37 -8.34
C ARG A 159 7.87 -11.64 -8.01
N GLU A 160 7.56 -12.74 -8.66
CA GLU A 160 8.27 -14.01 -8.48
C GLU A 160 9.75 -13.90 -8.86
N ARG A 161 10.06 -13.22 -9.98
CA ARG A 161 11.44 -13.10 -10.48
C ARG A 161 12.28 -12.13 -9.67
N LEU A 162 11.71 -11.05 -9.18
CA LEU A 162 12.41 -10.11 -8.32
C LEU A 162 12.62 -10.69 -6.91
N GLY A 163 11.90 -11.77 -6.58
CA GLY A 163 11.98 -12.44 -5.30
C GLY A 163 11.62 -11.53 -4.13
N GLN A 164 11.72 -12.07 -2.93
CA GLN A 164 11.55 -11.31 -1.66
C GLN A 164 12.87 -10.60 -1.28
N VAL A 165 13.52 -9.97 -2.25
CA VAL A 165 14.86 -9.37 -2.07
C VAL A 165 14.83 -8.13 -1.16
N VAL A 166 13.65 -7.59 -0.87
CA VAL A 166 13.53 -6.39 -0.03
C VAL A 166 12.59 -6.69 1.14
N ASP A 167 13.12 -6.59 2.35
CA ASP A 167 12.29 -6.56 3.55
C ASP A 167 11.43 -5.28 3.54
N HIS A 168 10.14 -5.47 3.36
CA HIS A 168 9.15 -4.39 3.33
C HIS A 168 8.53 -4.10 4.70
N SER A 169 8.92 -4.80 5.76
CA SER A 169 8.28 -4.72 7.07
C SER A 169 8.25 -3.29 7.63
N ALA A 170 9.37 -2.58 7.52
CA ALA A 170 9.46 -1.19 7.98
C ALA A 170 8.55 -0.24 7.18
N ASP A 171 8.37 -0.47 5.88
CA ASP A 171 7.51 0.36 5.02
C ASP A 171 6.03 0.06 5.29
N VAL A 172 5.69 -1.20 5.51
CA VAL A 172 4.33 -1.62 5.89
C VAL A 172 3.97 -1.04 7.26
N ALA A 173 4.86 -1.12 8.24
CA ALA A 173 4.66 -0.51 9.55
C ALA A 173 4.50 1.03 9.44
N ALA A 174 5.26 1.69 8.57
CA ALA A 174 5.12 3.13 8.31
C ALA A 174 3.80 3.49 7.62
N ALA A 175 3.36 2.67 6.65
CA ALA A 175 2.05 2.83 6.02
C ALA A 175 0.92 2.62 7.02
N SER A 176 1.03 1.62 7.88
CA SER A 176 0.09 1.36 8.97
C SER A 176 -0.02 2.55 9.94
N ARG A 177 1.11 3.15 10.36
CA ARG A 177 1.10 4.36 11.19
C ARG A 177 0.44 5.54 10.50
N LEU A 178 0.66 5.72 9.19
CA LEU A 178 -0.01 6.76 8.41
C LEU A 178 -1.52 6.55 8.39
N LEU A 179 -2.00 5.33 8.14
CA LEU A 179 -3.43 5.00 8.17
C LEU A 179 -4.02 5.26 9.56
N ALA A 180 -3.30 4.91 10.63
CA ALA A 180 -3.72 5.19 12.01
C ALA A 180 -3.85 6.69 12.28
N SER A 181 -2.96 7.55 11.71
CA SER A 181 -3.06 9.01 11.85
C SER A 181 -4.30 9.60 11.18
N TYR A 182 -4.92 8.89 10.26
CA TYR A 182 -6.22 9.24 9.64
C TYR A 182 -7.41 8.64 10.38
N GLY A 183 -7.20 8.02 11.55
CA GLY A 183 -8.27 7.38 12.32
C GLY A 183 -8.69 6.01 11.79
N ILE A 184 -7.94 5.41 10.87
CA ILE A 184 -8.21 4.07 10.35
C ILE A 184 -7.69 3.04 11.34
N THR A 185 -8.61 2.34 12.00
CA THR A 185 -8.32 1.31 13.03
C THR A 185 -8.55 -0.12 12.52
N GLY A 186 -9.16 -0.28 11.36
CA GLY A 186 -9.37 -1.55 10.69
C GLY A 186 -9.15 -1.44 9.19
N ILE A 187 -8.68 -2.51 8.57
CA ILE A 187 -8.54 -2.62 7.11
C ILE A 187 -8.99 -4.01 6.64
N THR A 188 -9.54 -4.04 5.44
CA THR A 188 -9.70 -5.27 4.68
C THR A 188 -8.69 -5.23 3.52
N ASP A 189 -7.62 -6.04 3.62
CA ASP A 189 -6.70 -6.18 2.49
C ASP A 189 -7.32 -7.05 1.41
N ALA A 190 -7.61 -6.44 0.26
CA ALA A 190 -8.34 -7.06 -0.84
C ALA A 190 -7.40 -7.57 -1.95
N THR A 191 -6.18 -7.95 -1.61
CA THR A 191 -5.20 -8.48 -2.57
C THR A 191 -5.57 -9.91 -2.95
N ALA A 192 -5.88 -10.15 -4.22
CA ALA A 192 -6.38 -11.43 -4.71
C ALA A 192 -5.37 -12.58 -4.55
N SER A 193 -4.07 -12.28 -4.50
CA SER A 193 -3.00 -13.27 -4.31
C SER A 193 -2.64 -13.52 -2.83
N ASN A 194 -3.41 -13.02 -1.87
CA ASN A 194 -3.22 -13.38 -0.47
C ASN A 194 -3.49 -14.88 -0.27
N ASP A 195 -2.56 -15.56 0.35
CA ASP A 195 -2.60 -17.00 0.68
C ASP A 195 -2.23 -17.21 2.16
N ALA A 196 -2.14 -18.45 2.60
CA ALA A 196 -1.77 -18.80 3.98
C ALA A 196 -0.38 -18.29 4.39
N ASN A 197 0.53 -17.98 3.46
CA ASN A 197 1.85 -17.45 3.79
C ASN A 197 1.80 -15.97 4.14
N VAL A 198 0.85 -15.23 3.56
CA VAL A 198 0.66 -13.81 3.82
C VAL A 198 0.40 -13.55 5.29
N GLU A 199 -0.39 -14.39 5.97
CA GLU A 199 -0.67 -14.23 7.40
C GLU A 199 0.57 -14.29 8.28
N ARG A 200 1.50 -15.21 7.96
CA ARG A 200 2.76 -15.31 8.68
C ARG A 200 3.59 -14.04 8.53
N THR A 201 3.60 -13.50 7.30
CA THR A 201 4.29 -12.23 7.01
C THR A 201 3.68 -11.08 7.81
N TRP A 202 2.35 -11.05 7.98
CA TRP A 202 1.67 -9.99 8.71
C TRP A 202 1.91 -10.06 10.21
N SER A 203 2.03 -11.27 10.78
CA SER A 203 2.24 -11.47 12.22
C SER A 203 3.55 -10.87 12.73
N ASP A 204 4.55 -10.75 11.88
CA ASP A 204 5.88 -10.24 12.20
C ASP A 204 6.03 -8.72 12.04
N ILE A 205 4.97 -8.03 11.58
CA ILE A 205 4.99 -6.59 11.30
C ILE A 205 4.16 -5.83 12.35
N ASP A 206 4.68 -4.69 12.84
CA ASP A 206 3.95 -3.78 13.74
C ASP A 206 2.82 -3.06 12.97
N ILE A 207 1.66 -3.70 12.87
CA ILE A 207 0.45 -3.18 12.24
C ILE A 207 -0.53 -2.71 13.31
N ARG A 208 -0.96 -1.46 13.20
CA ARG A 208 -1.87 -0.80 14.17
C ARG A 208 -3.34 -1.18 13.97
N GLN A 209 -3.71 -1.58 12.76
CA GLN A 209 -5.08 -1.91 12.38
C GLN A 209 -5.44 -3.35 12.71
N ARG A 210 -6.73 -3.59 12.93
CA ARG A 210 -7.29 -4.94 12.80
C ARG A 210 -7.35 -5.27 11.32
N VAL A 211 -6.64 -6.31 10.89
CA VAL A 211 -6.60 -6.73 9.50
C VAL A 211 -7.60 -7.84 9.24
N ARG A 212 -8.37 -7.70 8.16
CA ARG A 212 -9.11 -8.77 7.52
C ARG A 212 -8.50 -9.02 6.17
N LEU A 213 -8.38 -10.27 5.76
CA LEU A 213 -7.83 -10.64 4.46
C LEU A 213 -8.94 -11.11 3.52
N MET A 214 -8.84 -10.68 2.27
CA MET A 214 -9.44 -11.37 1.13
C MET A 214 -8.29 -11.98 0.33
N GLY A 215 -8.49 -13.11 -0.31
CA GLY A 215 -7.43 -13.78 -1.04
C GLY A 215 -7.92 -14.89 -1.94
N ASN A 216 -7.01 -15.77 -2.35
CA ASN A 216 -7.32 -16.96 -3.11
C ASN A 216 -7.84 -18.08 -2.20
N GLU A 217 -8.14 -19.23 -2.78
CA GLU A 217 -8.65 -20.42 -2.08
C GLU A 217 -7.66 -21.01 -1.04
N ASP A 218 -6.36 -20.74 -1.19
CA ASP A 218 -5.32 -21.22 -0.27
C ASP A 218 -5.22 -20.36 1.01
N LEU A 219 -5.97 -19.25 1.11
CA LEU A 219 -5.96 -18.40 2.30
C LEU A 219 -6.49 -19.13 3.55
N GLY A 220 -7.32 -20.14 3.37
CA GLY A 220 -7.83 -20.99 4.45
C GLY A 220 -8.92 -20.35 5.32
N HIS A 221 -9.00 -19.03 5.40
CA HIS A 221 -10.05 -18.27 6.08
C HIS A 221 -10.14 -16.85 5.50
N GLY A 222 -11.24 -16.18 5.74
CA GLY A 222 -11.53 -14.88 5.16
C GLY A 222 -12.42 -14.99 3.93
N ALA A 223 -12.47 -13.92 3.12
CA ALA A 223 -13.29 -13.87 1.94
C ALA A 223 -12.48 -14.25 0.69
N LEU A 224 -13.04 -15.13 -0.13
CA LEU A 224 -12.49 -15.43 -1.44
C LEU A 224 -12.56 -14.20 -2.35
N LYS A 225 -11.45 -13.84 -2.98
CA LYS A 225 -11.35 -12.75 -3.96
C LYS A 225 -11.33 -13.32 -5.37
N ILE A 226 -12.45 -13.24 -6.06
CA ILE A 226 -12.55 -13.64 -7.46
C ILE A 226 -12.31 -12.41 -8.34
N MET A 227 -11.34 -12.51 -9.25
CA MET A 227 -11.04 -11.48 -10.24
C MET A 227 -11.66 -11.87 -11.58
N LEU A 228 -12.66 -11.10 -12.00
CA LEU A 228 -13.26 -11.26 -13.32
C LEU A 228 -12.60 -10.29 -14.30
N ASP A 229 -12.22 -10.78 -15.46
CA ASP A 229 -11.69 -9.96 -16.54
C ASP A 229 -12.67 -10.02 -17.72
N ASP A 230 -12.98 -8.88 -18.33
CA ASP A 230 -13.89 -8.77 -19.49
C ASP A 230 -13.48 -9.66 -20.68
N TYR A 231 -12.19 -10.08 -20.71
CA TYR A 231 -11.65 -10.94 -21.78
C TYR A 231 -11.63 -12.43 -21.44
N ALA A 232 -11.96 -12.80 -20.22
CA ALA A 232 -11.92 -14.17 -19.72
C ALA A 232 -12.96 -14.33 -18.62
N LEU A 233 -14.23 -14.08 -18.96
CA LEU A 233 -15.33 -14.40 -18.07
C LEU A 233 -15.45 -15.92 -18.01
N PRO A 234 -15.45 -16.53 -16.82
CA PRO A 234 -15.70 -17.95 -16.66
C PRO A 234 -17.14 -18.27 -17.04
N GLU A 235 -17.37 -19.49 -17.49
CA GLU A 235 -18.74 -19.99 -17.70
C GLU A 235 -19.48 -20.01 -16.36
N ILE A 236 -20.80 -19.79 -16.41
CA ILE A 236 -21.64 -19.69 -15.19
C ILE A 236 -21.52 -20.94 -14.31
N ASP A 237 -21.30 -22.09 -14.91
CA ASP A 237 -21.18 -23.38 -14.24
C ASP A 237 -19.89 -23.53 -13.42
N GLU A 238 -18.89 -22.70 -13.65
CA GLU A 238 -17.63 -22.69 -12.87
C GLU A 238 -17.77 -21.99 -11.51
N PHE A 239 -18.92 -21.36 -11.22
CA PHE A 239 -19.22 -20.71 -9.94
C PHE A 239 -20.11 -21.55 -9.01
N GLN A 240 -20.46 -22.76 -9.40
CA GLN A 240 -21.24 -23.69 -8.56
C GLN A 240 -20.31 -24.67 -7.83
#